data_597012e965a1979c38eb3b53a7c52762
#
_entry.id   597012e965a1979c38eb3b53a7c52762
#
_cell.length_a   1.000
_cell.length_b   1.000
_cell.length_c   1.000
_cell.angle_alpha   90.00
_cell.angle_beta   90.00
_cell.angle_gamma   90.00
#
_symmetry.space_group_name_H-M   'P 1'
#
loop_
_entity.id
_entity.type
_entity.pdbx_description
1 polymer ?
#
loop_
_entity_poly.entity_id
_entity_poly.type
_entity_poly.pdbx_seq_one_letter_code
_entity_poly.pdbx_strand_id
1 'polypeptide(L)'
;MTQTRAVGITGTPGTGKKSVSRLLAPKLHRELLELNALAASQSVQDDFGELAVDVNALGRDIRGRRLSGAVVSGHLLADVLKASDVDFVAVLRCDPAVLKRRLSSRGYAHEKVLENVEAELIGVVLDAAVRRFGPSKVHEYDTSRTKPASVARKIELDLRSGLPQTAPWRDWTLGYDSSTRLRSLLSAPRTDPAST
;
A
#
# COMPACT_ATOMS: atom_id res chain seq x y z
N MET A 1 1.16 -31.09 6.25
CA MET A 1 1.91 -29.86 5.94
C MET A 1 0.91 -28.74 5.76
N THR A 2 0.83 -27.82 6.70
CA THR A 2 -0.05 -26.64 6.60
C THR A 2 0.44 -25.80 5.42
N GLN A 3 -0.40 -25.68 4.41
CA GLN A 3 -0.11 -24.88 3.21
C GLN A 3 0.04 -23.42 3.64
N THR A 4 1.26 -22.90 3.62
CA THR A 4 1.56 -21.49 3.98
C THR A 4 0.86 -20.58 2.98
N ARG A 5 -0.11 -19.77 3.45
CA ARG A 5 -0.81 -18.79 2.63
C ARG A 5 0.09 -17.64 2.22
N ALA A 6 -0.43 -16.74 1.39
CA ALA A 6 0.33 -15.58 0.94
C ALA A 6 0.61 -14.58 2.08
N VAL A 7 1.68 -13.81 1.91
CA VAL A 7 1.96 -12.59 2.67
C VAL A 7 1.57 -11.40 1.81
N GLY A 8 0.61 -10.62 2.27
CA GLY A 8 0.16 -9.41 1.58
C GLY A 8 1.00 -8.19 1.94
N ILE A 9 1.31 -7.34 0.96
CA ILE A 9 1.90 -6.02 1.19
C ILE A 9 1.04 -4.98 0.47
N THR A 10 0.42 -4.10 1.24
CA THR A 10 -0.44 -3.03 0.70
C THR A 10 -0.10 -1.67 1.30
N GLY A 11 -0.82 -0.64 0.89
CA GLY A 11 -0.62 0.75 1.30
C GLY A 11 -0.91 1.70 0.13
N THR A 12 -1.11 2.96 0.41
CA THR A 12 -1.35 4.00 -0.58
C THR A 12 -0.22 4.08 -1.63
N PRO A 13 -0.47 4.44 -2.90
CA PRO A 13 0.59 4.75 -3.86
C PRO A 13 1.65 5.69 -3.26
N GLY A 14 2.94 5.37 -3.46
CA GLY A 14 4.04 6.17 -2.89
C GLY A 14 4.58 5.71 -1.53
N THR A 15 3.90 4.82 -0.80
CA THR A 15 4.35 4.34 0.54
C THR A 15 5.53 3.38 0.51
N GLY A 16 5.99 2.92 -0.68
CA GLY A 16 7.21 2.12 -0.78
C GLY A 16 6.99 0.61 -0.97
N LYS A 17 5.78 0.16 -1.28
CA LYS A 17 5.43 -1.25 -1.48
C LYS A 17 6.42 -2.02 -2.35
N LYS A 18 6.70 -1.52 -3.56
CA LYS A 18 7.61 -2.16 -4.51
C LYS A 18 9.02 -2.39 -3.95
N SER A 19 9.56 -1.38 -3.24
CA SER A 19 10.89 -1.48 -2.65
C SER A 19 10.94 -2.49 -1.50
N VAL A 20 9.91 -2.48 -0.65
CA VAL A 20 9.83 -3.38 0.51
C VAL A 20 9.57 -4.83 0.06
N SER A 21 8.62 -5.06 -0.86
CA SER A 21 8.25 -6.40 -1.32
C SER A 21 9.40 -7.10 -2.05
N ARG A 22 10.16 -6.37 -2.88
CA ARG A 22 11.35 -6.90 -3.57
C ARG A 22 12.49 -7.28 -2.63
N LEU A 23 12.60 -6.63 -1.48
CA LEU A 23 13.56 -6.98 -0.45
C LEU A 23 13.08 -8.10 0.47
N LEU A 24 11.77 -8.19 0.70
CA LEU A 24 11.17 -9.17 1.59
C LEU A 24 11.04 -10.55 0.94
N ALA A 25 10.58 -10.62 -0.30
CA ALA A 25 10.30 -11.90 -0.96
C ALA A 25 11.51 -12.86 -0.98
N PRO A 26 12.73 -12.44 -1.36
CA PRO A 26 13.91 -13.30 -1.28
C PRO A 26 14.25 -13.75 0.14
N LYS A 27 14.07 -12.86 1.15
CA LYS A 27 14.32 -13.19 2.56
C LYS A 27 13.38 -14.29 3.09
N LEU A 28 12.18 -14.35 2.55
CA LEU A 28 11.20 -15.37 2.89
C LEU A 28 11.28 -16.61 1.98
N HIS A 29 12.18 -16.63 0.99
CA HIS A 29 12.24 -17.64 -0.07
C HIS A 29 10.89 -17.83 -0.77
N ARG A 30 10.21 -16.72 -1.08
CA ARG A 30 8.88 -16.67 -1.70
C ARG A 30 8.90 -15.96 -3.03
N GLU A 31 8.04 -16.38 -3.94
CA GLU A 31 7.78 -15.67 -5.18
C GLU A 31 7.12 -14.32 -4.90
N LEU A 32 7.46 -13.29 -5.69
CA LEU A 32 6.82 -11.98 -5.63
C LEU A 32 5.81 -11.81 -6.76
N LEU A 33 4.56 -11.55 -6.41
CA LEU A 33 3.47 -11.21 -7.32
C LEU A 33 3.11 -9.73 -7.16
N GLU A 34 3.52 -8.90 -8.13
CA GLU A 34 3.20 -7.46 -8.15
C GLU A 34 1.84 -7.25 -8.85
N LEU A 35 0.77 -6.90 -8.10
CA LEU A 35 -0.58 -6.69 -8.65
C LEU A 35 -0.62 -5.59 -9.71
N ASN A 36 0.17 -4.53 -9.55
CA ASN A 36 0.22 -3.44 -10.52
C ASN A 36 0.77 -3.89 -11.88
N ALA A 37 1.72 -4.82 -11.90
CA ALA A 37 2.23 -5.37 -13.16
C ALA A 37 1.20 -6.27 -13.85
N LEU A 38 0.43 -7.03 -13.07
CA LEU A 38 -0.66 -7.85 -13.57
C LEU A 38 -1.85 -7.00 -14.03
N ALA A 39 -2.19 -5.95 -13.29
CA ALA A 39 -3.26 -5.03 -13.64
C ALA A 39 -2.99 -4.29 -14.96
N ALA A 40 -1.73 -3.92 -15.23
CA ALA A 40 -1.36 -3.25 -16.47
C ALA A 40 -1.66 -4.09 -17.73
N SER A 41 -1.65 -5.42 -17.61
CA SER A 41 -2.02 -6.34 -18.70
C SER A 41 -3.54 -6.56 -18.83
N GLN A 42 -4.33 -6.03 -17.92
CA GLN A 42 -5.79 -6.23 -17.82
C GLN A 42 -6.55 -4.90 -17.70
N SER A 43 -5.90 -3.79 -18.09
CA SER A 43 -6.54 -2.49 -18.14
C SER A 43 -7.57 -2.46 -19.28
N VAL A 44 -8.79 -2.08 -18.96
CA VAL A 44 -9.89 -1.87 -19.91
C VAL A 44 -10.14 -0.37 -19.97
N GLN A 45 -10.40 0.16 -21.17
CA GLN A 45 -10.91 1.53 -21.26
C GLN A 45 -12.34 1.56 -20.70
N ASP A 46 -12.60 2.47 -19.79
CA ASP A 46 -13.96 2.73 -19.31
C ASP A 46 -14.77 3.53 -20.36
N ASP A 47 -16.04 3.79 -20.07
CA ASP A 47 -16.95 4.52 -20.96
C ASP A 47 -16.52 5.98 -21.22
N PHE A 48 -15.53 6.50 -20.47
CA PHE A 48 -14.96 7.83 -20.59
C PHE A 48 -13.57 7.82 -21.24
N GLY A 49 -13.07 6.63 -21.64
CA GLY A 49 -11.76 6.46 -22.27
C GLY A 49 -10.59 6.42 -21.29
N GLU A 50 -10.84 6.39 -19.98
CA GLU A 50 -9.81 6.21 -18.97
C GLU A 50 -9.44 4.71 -18.81
N LEU A 51 -8.16 4.44 -18.51
CA LEU A 51 -7.69 3.08 -18.25
C LEU A 51 -8.10 2.67 -16.83
N ALA A 52 -9.19 1.91 -16.74
CA ALA A 52 -9.65 1.29 -15.50
C ALA A 52 -9.11 -0.15 -15.38
N VAL A 53 -8.84 -0.58 -14.16
CA VAL A 53 -8.43 -1.97 -13.89
C VAL A 53 -9.68 -2.81 -13.65
N ASP A 54 -9.89 -3.87 -14.45
CA ASP A 54 -10.90 -4.87 -14.12
C ASP A 54 -10.44 -5.69 -12.90
N VAL A 55 -10.88 -5.23 -11.72
CA VAL A 55 -10.56 -5.86 -10.43
C VAL A 55 -11.05 -7.32 -10.37
N ASN A 56 -12.17 -7.64 -11.03
CA ASN A 56 -12.71 -8.99 -11.06
C ASN A 56 -11.86 -9.92 -11.93
N ALA A 57 -11.41 -9.45 -13.10
CA ALA A 57 -10.50 -10.20 -13.96
C ALA A 57 -9.14 -10.40 -13.27
N LEU A 58 -8.58 -9.35 -12.65
CA LEU A 58 -7.36 -9.43 -11.87
C LEU A 58 -7.52 -10.42 -10.70
N GLY A 59 -8.67 -10.42 -10.04
CA GLY A 59 -8.97 -11.37 -8.96
C GLY A 59 -9.09 -12.81 -9.45
N ARG A 60 -9.60 -13.05 -10.66
CA ARG A 60 -9.62 -14.40 -11.27
C ARG A 60 -8.21 -14.87 -11.62
N ASP A 61 -7.42 -14.01 -12.27
CA ASP A 61 -6.04 -14.33 -12.67
C ASP A 61 -5.18 -14.65 -11.44
N ILE A 62 -5.21 -13.81 -10.43
CA ILE A 62 -4.44 -14.00 -9.21
C ILE A 62 -4.80 -15.32 -8.49
N ARG A 63 -6.10 -15.67 -8.44
CA ARG A 63 -6.55 -16.93 -7.82
C ARG A 63 -6.20 -18.16 -8.65
N GLY A 64 -6.03 -18.01 -9.97
CA GLY A 64 -5.51 -19.06 -10.85
C GLY A 64 -4.01 -19.34 -10.63
N ARG A 65 -3.29 -18.42 -10.00
CA ARG A 65 -1.88 -18.56 -9.67
C ARG A 65 -1.69 -19.26 -8.32
N ARG A 66 -0.52 -19.82 -8.12
CA ARG A 66 -0.17 -20.43 -6.82
C ARG A 66 0.13 -19.34 -5.79
N LEU A 67 -0.90 -18.91 -5.04
CA LEU A 67 -0.75 -17.92 -3.95
C LEU A 67 -0.03 -18.49 -2.71
N SER A 68 -0.08 -19.82 -2.55
CA SER A 68 0.57 -20.48 -1.42
C SER A 68 2.08 -20.24 -1.46
N GLY A 69 2.58 -19.62 -0.40
CA GLY A 69 3.99 -19.31 -0.29
C GLY A 69 4.45 -18.09 -1.11
N ALA A 70 3.54 -17.26 -1.64
CA ALA A 70 3.89 -16.02 -2.34
C ALA A 70 3.88 -14.78 -1.43
N VAL A 71 4.59 -13.74 -1.86
CA VAL A 71 4.42 -12.35 -1.41
C VAL A 71 3.60 -11.63 -2.47
N VAL A 72 2.41 -11.14 -2.13
CA VAL A 72 1.53 -10.41 -3.05
C VAL A 72 1.55 -8.93 -2.69
N SER A 73 1.90 -8.07 -3.64
CA SER A 73 2.09 -6.64 -3.39
C SER A 73 1.25 -5.77 -4.32
N GLY A 74 0.43 -4.88 -3.76
CA GLY A 74 -0.36 -3.91 -4.52
C GLY A 74 -1.32 -3.10 -3.64
N HIS A 75 -1.82 -1.97 -4.15
CA HIS A 75 -2.80 -1.16 -3.43
C HIS A 75 -4.21 -1.78 -3.48
N LEU A 76 -4.52 -2.55 -4.53
CA LEU A 76 -5.79 -3.27 -4.71
C LEU A 76 -5.84 -4.62 -3.97
N LEU A 77 -4.95 -4.87 -3.02
CA LEU A 77 -4.85 -6.16 -2.35
C LEU A 77 -6.17 -6.59 -1.71
N ALA A 78 -6.86 -5.65 -1.04
CA ALA A 78 -8.12 -5.91 -0.36
C ALA A 78 -9.28 -6.19 -1.33
N ASP A 79 -9.20 -5.67 -2.56
CA ASP A 79 -10.22 -5.87 -3.59
C ASP A 79 -10.06 -7.23 -4.29
N VAL A 80 -8.80 -7.69 -4.42
CA VAL A 80 -8.43 -8.86 -5.22
C VAL A 80 -8.39 -10.14 -4.40
N LEU A 81 -7.81 -10.12 -3.18
CA LEU A 81 -7.64 -11.29 -2.34
C LEU A 81 -8.78 -11.49 -1.33
N LYS A 82 -8.98 -12.74 -0.92
CA LYS A 82 -9.89 -13.10 0.19
C LYS A 82 -9.10 -13.24 1.49
N ALA A 83 -9.79 -13.17 2.62
CA ALA A 83 -9.20 -13.40 3.93
C ALA A 83 -8.56 -14.80 4.08
N SER A 84 -9.08 -15.78 3.34
CA SER A 84 -8.53 -17.16 3.30
C SER A 84 -7.21 -17.26 2.53
N ASP A 85 -6.87 -16.30 1.69
CA ASP A 85 -5.71 -16.36 0.80
C ASP A 85 -4.43 -15.90 1.50
N VAL A 86 -4.55 -15.18 2.62
CA VAL A 86 -3.44 -14.58 3.36
C VAL A 86 -3.40 -15.01 4.84
N ASP A 87 -2.21 -15.13 5.39
CA ASP A 87 -1.98 -15.28 6.84
C ASP A 87 -1.52 -13.98 7.48
N PHE A 88 -0.95 -13.09 6.68
CA PHE A 88 -0.36 -11.84 7.15
C PHE A 88 -0.47 -10.75 6.09
N VAL A 89 -0.81 -9.54 6.50
CA VAL A 89 -0.90 -8.36 5.63
C VAL A 89 -0.14 -7.20 6.26
N ALA A 90 0.95 -6.78 5.62
CA ALA A 90 1.67 -5.57 5.97
C ALA A 90 1.03 -4.37 5.25
N VAL A 91 0.49 -3.42 6.00
CA VAL A 91 0.01 -2.14 5.47
C VAL A 91 1.11 -1.10 5.68
N LEU A 92 1.69 -0.67 4.57
CA LEU A 92 2.73 0.36 4.60
C LEU A 92 2.07 1.74 4.67
N ARG A 93 2.36 2.45 5.76
CA ARG A 93 1.88 3.81 6.00
C ARG A 93 2.99 4.83 5.79
N CYS A 94 2.61 6.05 5.48
CA CYS A 94 3.57 7.14 5.30
C CYS A 94 2.93 8.45 5.78
N ASP A 95 3.67 9.25 6.53
CA ASP A 95 3.23 10.61 6.85
C ASP A 95 2.77 11.34 5.60
N PRO A 96 1.56 11.94 5.58
CA PRO A 96 0.96 12.55 4.39
C PRO A 96 1.84 13.63 3.74
N ALA A 97 2.58 14.45 4.52
CA ALA A 97 3.48 15.46 3.96
C ALA A 97 4.73 14.81 3.32
N VAL A 98 5.21 13.71 3.89
CA VAL A 98 6.30 12.93 3.28
C VAL A 98 5.82 12.28 1.99
N LEU A 99 4.61 11.73 1.99
CA LEU A 99 3.99 11.11 0.82
C LEU A 99 3.81 12.12 -0.31
N LYS A 100 3.29 13.31 0.00
CA LYS A 100 3.15 14.43 -0.94
C LYS A 100 4.46 14.71 -1.67
N ARG A 101 5.55 14.91 -0.92
CA ARG A 101 6.88 15.14 -1.51
C ARG A 101 7.33 13.99 -2.40
N ARG A 102 7.15 12.73 -1.95
CA ARG A 102 7.54 11.55 -2.73
C ARG A 102 6.79 11.41 -4.06
N LEU A 103 5.50 11.73 -4.08
CA LEU A 103 4.69 11.65 -5.29
C LEU A 103 5.01 12.83 -6.23
N SER A 104 5.11 14.05 -5.71
CA SER A 104 5.48 15.24 -6.51
C SER A 104 6.86 15.07 -7.15
N SER A 105 7.86 14.56 -6.41
CA SER A 105 9.20 14.32 -6.96
C SER A 105 9.26 13.24 -8.03
N ARG A 106 8.21 12.41 -8.15
CA ARG A 106 8.07 11.39 -9.20
C ARG A 106 7.27 11.87 -10.41
N GLY A 107 6.87 13.14 -10.45
CA GLY A 107 6.13 13.73 -11.56
C GLY A 107 4.65 13.34 -11.62
N TYR A 108 4.05 12.93 -10.50
CA TYR A 108 2.60 12.69 -10.47
C TYR A 108 1.85 14.01 -10.66
N ALA A 109 0.75 13.97 -11.44
CA ALA A 109 -0.16 15.08 -11.57
C ALA A 109 -0.65 15.55 -10.20
N HIS A 110 -0.81 16.86 -10.03
CA HIS A 110 -1.13 17.47 -8.73
C HIS A 110 -2.40 16.90 -8.10
N GLU A 111 -3.45 16.74 -8.89
CA GLU A 111 -4.71 16.13 -8.45
C GLU A 111 -4.49 14.71 -7.90
N LYS A 112 -3.69 13.91 -8.62
CA LYS A 112 -3.37 12.54 -8.20
C LYS A 112 -2.49 12.49 -6.96
N VAL A 113 -1.65 13.50 -6.74
CA VAL A 113 -0.90 13.67 -5.48
C VAL A 113 -1.87 13.91 -4.33
N LEU A 114 -2.82 14.83 -4.49
CA LEU A 114 -3.80 15.17 -3.46
C LEU A 114 -4.70 13.98 -3.12
N GLU A 115 -5.28 13.31 -4.10
CA GLU A 115 -6.10 12.11 -3.87
C GLU A 115 -5.37 11.06 -2.99
N ASN A 116 -4.10 10.79 -3.33
CA ASN A 116 -3.33 9.81 -2.57
C ASN A 116 -2.96 10.30 -1.16
N VAL A 117 -2.70 11.60 -1.01
CA VAL A 117 -2.39 12.22 0.29
C VAL A 117 -3.63 12.19 1.20
N GLU A 118 -4.81 12.52 0.67
CA GLU A 118 -6.08 12.44 1.40
C GLU A 118 -6.40 11.00 1.81
N ALA A 119 -6.30 10.05 0.87
CA ALA A 119 -6.52 8.63 1.14
C ALA A 119 -5.58 8.09 2.24
N GLU A 120 -4.32 8.54 2.27
CA GLU A 120 -3.36 8.16 3.30
C GLU A 120 -3.68 8.83 4.65
N LEU A 121 -4.05 10.11 4.62
CA LEU A 121 -4.41 10.87 5.82
C LEU A 121 -5.54 10.19 6.60
N ILE A 122 -6.62 9.82 5.89
CA ILE A 122 -7.80 9.17 6.50
C ILE A 122 -7.69 7.64 6.57
N GLY A 123 -6.59 7.05 6.06
CA GLY A 123 -6.30 5.62 6.23
C GLY A 123 -7.15 4.67 5.39
N VAL A 124 -7.60 5.09 4.19
CA VAL A 124 -8.47 4.29 3.29
C VAL A 124 -7.97 2.87 3.09
N VAL A 125 -6.68 2.70 2.76
CA VAL A 125 -6.10 1.38 2.47
C VAL A 125 -5.98 0.52 3.73
N LEU A 126 -5.71 1.14 4.89
CA LEU A 126 -5.67 0.43 6.17
C LEU A 126 -7.06 -0.07 6.55
N ASP A 127 -8.07 0.79 6.47
CA ASP A 127 -9.46 0.43 6.76
C ASP A 127 -9.95 -0.70 5.85
N ALA A 128 -9.71 -0.60 4.54
CA ALA A 128 -10.05 -1.66 3.58
C ALA A 128 -9.35 -2.99 3.92
N ALA A 129 -8.06 -2.96 4.29
CA ALA A 129 -7.33 -4.15 4.68
C ALA A 129 -7.88 -4.77 5.97
N VAL A 130 -8.19 -3.96 6.99
CA VAL A 130 -8.76 -4.44 8.26
C VAL A 130 -10.13 -5.06 8.05
N ARG A 131 -11.01 -4.40 7.28
CA ARG A 131 -12.33 -4.94 6.95
C ARG A 131 -12.25 -6.25 6.16
N ARG A 132 -11.31 -6.33 5.22
CA ARG A 132 -11.20 -7.50 4.34
C ARG A 132 -10.57 -8.70 5.00
N PHE A 133 -9.48 -8.50 5.74
CA PHE A 133 -8.64 -9.59 6.24
C PHE A 133 -8.79 -9.84 7.74
N GLY A 134 -9.39 -8.91 8.47
CA GLY A 134 -9.50 -8.91 9.93
C GLY A 134 -8.28 -8.32 10.64
N PRO A 135 -8.48 -7.71 11.82
CA PRO A 135 -7.44 -6.98 12.54
C PRO A 135 -6.27 -7.90 13.00
N SER A 136 -6.53 -9.18 13.23
CA SER A 136 -5.51 -10.15 13.66
C SER A 136 -4.46 -10.48 12.60
N LYS A 137 -4.75 -10.22 11.31
CA LYS A 137 -3.83 -10.48 10.19
C LYS A 137 -3.16 -9.21 9.68
N VAL A 138 -3.66 -8.03 10.03
CA VAL A 138 -3.21 -6.75 9.50
C VAL A 138 -2.19 -6.12 10.43
N HIS A 139 -1.04 -5.71 9.89
CA HIS A 139 0.07 -5.11 10.61
C HIS A 139 0.50 -3.81 9.93
N GLU A 140 0.60 -2.74 10.68
CA GLU A 140 0.96 -1.41 10.19
C GLU A 140 2.47 -1.15 10.29
N TYR A 141 3.05 -0.58 9.21
CA TYR A 141 4.47 -0.25 9.15
C TYR A 141 4.68 1.18 8.62
N ASP A 142 5.24 2.04 9.46
CA ASP A 142 5.58 3.41 9.09
C ASP A 142 6.86 3.45 8.24
N THR A 143 6.72 3.96 7.02
CA THR A 143 7.81 4.12 6.04
C THR A 143 8.26 5.57 5.90
N SER A 144 7.74 6.51 6.69
CA SER A 144 7.99 7.95 6.55
C SER A 144 9.47 8.27 6.58
N ARG A 145 10.19 7.72 7.56
CA ARG A 145 11.62 7.96 7.81
C ARG A 145 12.45 6.67 7.83
N THR A 146 11.81 5.52 7.58
CA THR A 146 12.45 4.21 7.68
C THR A 146 12.90 3.72 6.31
N LYS A 147 14.13 3.23 6.20
CA LYS A 147 14.65 2.65 4.95
C LYS A 147 13.88 1.37 4.59
N PRO A 148 13.62 1.09 3.30
CA PRO A 148 12.88 -0.10 2.88
C PRO A 148 13.47 -1.42 3.40
N ALA A 149 14.79 -1.53 3.51
CA ALA A 149 15.46 -2.71 4.05
C ALA A 149 15.13 -2.94 5.52
N SER A 150 15.05 -1.88 6.32
CA SER A 150 14.68 -1.98 7.75
C SER A 150 13.22 -2.36 7.91
N VAL A 151 12.33 -1.83 7.06
CA VAL A 151 10.91 -2.23 7.05
C VAL A 151 10.76 -3.71 6.67
N ALA A 152 11.43 -4.16 5.60
CA ALA A 152 11.39 -5.56 5.18
C ALA A 152 11.91 -6.50 6.27
N ARG A 153 12.99 -6.13 6.96
CA ARG A 153 13.51 -6.90 8.11
C ARG A 153 12.52 -6.96 9.27
N LYS A 154 11.86 -5.84 9.58
CA LYS A 154 10.86 -5.82 10.65
C LYS A 154 9.70 -6.74 10.30
N ILE A 155 9.17 -6.68 9.07
CA ILE A 155 8.10 -7.58 8.60
C ILE A 155 8.55 -9.05 8.70
N GLU A 156 9.78 -9.37 8.29
CA GLU A 156 10.33 -10.73 8.40
C GLU A 156 10.35 -11.22 9.85
N LEU A 157 10.78 -10.38 10.79
CA LEU A 157 10.83 -10.73 12.22
C LEU A 157 9.42 -10.91 12.79
N ASP A 158 8.49 -10.02 12.48
CA ASP A 158 7.11 -10.09 12.97
C ASP A 158 6.40 -11.35 12.45
N LEU A 159 6.63 -11.72 11.18
CA LEU A 159 6.15 -12.99 10.60
C LEU A 159 6.68 -14.21 11.31
N ARG A 160 7.94 -14.20 11.73
CA ARG A 160 8.59 -15.33 12.44
C ARG A 160 8.13 -15.42 13.88
N SER A 161 7.91 -14.29 14.55
CA SER A 161 7.49 -14.22 15.94
C SER A 161 6.01 -14.53 16.17
N GLY A 162 5.19 -14.45 15.11
CA GLY A 162 3.75 -14.66 15.19
C GLY A 162 3.01 -13.64 16.06
N LEU A 163 3.64 -12.51 16.36
CA LEU A 163 3.03 -11.48 17.21
C LEU A 163 1.94 -10.74 16.43
N PRO A 164 0.70 -10.75 16.92
CA PRO A 164 -0.34 -9.93 16.36
C PRO A 164 -0.03 -8.45 16.60
N GLN A 165 -0.28 -7.61 15.62
CA GLN A 165 -0.32 -6.19 15.89
C GLN A 165 -1.58 -5.88 16.69
N THR A 166 -1.39 -5.27 17.86
CA THR A 166 -2.50 -4.75 18.64
C THR A 166 -2.70 -3.28 18.29
N ALA A 167 -3.96 -2.89 18.06
CA ALA A 167 -4.34 -1.46 18.00
C ALA A 167 -3.80 -0.69 19.21
N PRO A 168 -3.61 0.64 19.12
CA PRO A 168 -4.25 1.51 18.14
C PRO A 168 -3.47 1.64 16.82
N TRP A 169 -4.22 1.69 15.72
CA TRP A 169 -3.70 2.07 14.41
C TRP A 169 -3.30 3.54 14.42
N ARG A 170 -2.28 3.88 13.62
CA ARG A 170 -1.82 5.26 13.52
C ARG A 170 -2.88 6.14 12.86
N ASP A 171 -3.31 7.14 13.58
CA ASP A 171 -4.19 8.19 13.08
C ASP A 171 -3.34 9.41 12.67
N TRP A 172 -3.19 9.61 11.36
CA TRP A 172 -2.46 10.76 10.85
C TRP A 172 -3.22 12.07 11.04
N THR A 173 -4.55 12.03 11.18
CA THR A 173 -5.36 13.26 11.32
C THR A 173 -4.98 14.05 12.56
N LEU A 174 -4.55 13.38 13.63
CA LEU A 174 -4.06 14.01 14.86
C LEU A 174 -2.86 14.94 14.63
N GLY A 175 -2.06 14.69 13.57
CA GLY A 175 -0.94 15.56 13.21
C GLY A 175 -1.33 16.76 12.36
N TYR A 176 -2.56 16.77 11.83
CA TYR A 176 -3.10 17.77 10.92
C TYR A 176 -4.41 18.38 11.42
N ASP A 177 -4.59 18.44 12.73
CA ASP A 177 -5.77 18.92 13.43
C ASP A 177 -6.01 20.43 13.29
N SER A 178 -4.98 21.21 12.93
CA SER A 178 -5.14 22.65 12.66
C SER A 178 -5.49 22.91 11.19
N SER A 179 -6.40 23.87 10.98
CA SER A 179 -6.80 24.30 9.63
C SER A 179 -5.61 24.78 8.79
N THR A 180 -4.58 25.34 9.40
CA THR A 180 -3.36 25.80 8.71
C THR A 180 -2.52 24.63 8.22
N ARG A 181 -2.30 23.59 9.06
CA ARG A 181 -1.54 22.39 8.66
C ARG A 181 -2.25 21.62 7.57
N LEU A 182 -3.57 21.44 7.71
CA LEU A 182 -4.38 20.74 6.74
C LEU A 182 -4.39 21.47 5.39
N ARG A 183 -4.61 22.80 5.40
CA ARG A 183 -4.55 23.62 4.17
C ARG A 183 -3.17 23.54 3.51
N SER A 184 -2.08 23.63 4.26
CA SER A 184 -0.73 23.49 3.73
C SER A 184 -0.49 22.10 3.10
N LEU A 185 -1.03 21.06 3.71
CA LEU A 185 -0.95 19.71 3.16
C LEU A 185 -1.69 19.61 1.82
N LEU A 186 -2.91 20.12 1.74
CA LEU A 186 -3.82 19.98 0.59
C LEU A 186 -3.71 21.10 -0.44
N SER A 187 -2.89 22.16 -0.21
CA SER A 187 -2.67 23.23 -1.19
C SER A 187 -1.73 22.79 -2.32
N ALA A 188 -1.87 23.43 -3.48
CA ALA A 188 -0.89 23.33 -4.56
C ALA A 188 0.51 23.77 -4.09
N PRO A 189 1.60 23.21 -4.63
CA PRO A 189 2.92 23.77 -4.40
C PRO A 189 2.89 25.22 -4.86
N ARG A 190 3.43 26.13 -4.03
CA ARG A 190 3.64 27.51 -4.47
C ARG A 190 4.58 27.45 -5.66
N THR A 191 4.10 27.80 -6.84
CA THR A 191 4.96 28.11 -7.97
C THR A 191 5.69 29.40 -7.59
N ASP A 192 6.98 29.34 -7.30
CA ASP A 192 7.82 30.51 -7.18
C ASP A 192 7.78 31.26 -8.53
N PRO A 193 7.37 32.55 -8.57
CA PRO A 193 7.29 33.30 -9.82
C PRO A 193 8.67 33.79 -10.31
N ALA A 194 9.77 33.19 -9.84
CA ALA A 194 11.13 33.58 -10.19
C ALA A 194 11.86 32.46 -10.94
N SER A 195 11.52 32.26 -12.21
CA SER A 195 12.38 31.59 -13.20
C SER A 195 11.89 32.01 -14.60
N THR A 196 12.09 33.25 -14.93
CA THR A 196 12.10 33.77 -16.31
C THR A 196 13.49 34.30 -16.59
#